data_b94bac4d628203320149c0df4f82e101
#
_entry.id   b94bac4d628203320149c0df4f82e101
#
_cell.length_a   1.000
_cell.length_b   1.000
_cell.length_c   1.000
_cell.angle_alpha   90.00
_cell.angle_beta   90.00
_cell.angle_gamma   90.00
#
_symmetry.space_group_name_H-M   'P 1'
#
loop_
_entity.id
_entity.type
_entity.pdbx_description
1 polymer ?
#
loop_
_entity_poly.entity_id
_entity_poly.type
_entity_poly.pdbx_seq_one_letter_code
_entity_poly.pdbx_strand_id
1 'polypeptide(L)'
;MAELESVHLMRWIDANRHAFAPPVANKEVFPDSEFIYQIVRGPNARNDFHIDPGDEIFYQLAGDITVRCREEAGGFRDVRVREGEAMLVRAGTPHCPIRPAGTWGLVVERKRRPDELDALAWFCERCGHELYRERFACADIERELKAIIERFNASEPLRTCGKCRAVLPVPAGASA
;
A
#
# COMPACT_ATOMS: atom_id res chain seq x y z
N MET A 1 -17.83 -29.07 8.78
CA MET A 1 -18.13 -27.62 8.52
C MET A 1 -17.12 -26.81 9.32
N ALA A 2 -16.53 -25.77 8.76
CA ALA A 2 -15.68 -24.87 9.54
C ALA A 2 -16.52 -24.22 10.64
N GLU A 3 -15.98 -24.10 11.83
CA GLU A 3 -16.62 -23.42 12.96
C GLU A 3 -16.74 -21.93 12.63
N LEU A 4 -17.93 -21.36 12.83
CA LEU A 4 -18.16 -19.94 12.57
C LEU A 4 -17.76 -19.14 13.81
N GLU A 5 -16.62 -18.47 13.74
CA GLU A 5 -16.12 -17.65 14.84
C GLU A 5 -16.14 -16.15 14.49
N SER A 6 -16.42 -15.33 15.48
CA SER A 6 -16.30 -13.89 15.36
C SER A 6 -14.94 -13.41 15.90
N VAL A 7 -14.33 -12.45 15.23
CA VAL A 7 -13.07 -11.82 15.65
C VAL A 7 -13.33 -10.39 16.11
N HIS A 8 -12.93 -10.09 17.35
CA HIS A 8 -12.94 -8.70 17.85
C HIS A 8 -11.64 -8.03 17.42
N LEU A 9 -11.69 -7.22 16.35
CA LEU A 9 -10.50 -6.65 15.69
C LEU A 9 -9.51 -5.95 16.63
N MET A 10 -9.99 -5.11 17.55
CA MET A 10 -9.08 -4.39 18.44
C MET A 10 -8.33 -5.33 19.39
N ARG A 11 -9.00 -6.38 19.89
CA ARG A 11 -8.33 -7.42 20.71
C ARG A 11 -7.34 -8.24 19.87
N TRP A 12 -7.70 -8.54 18.64
CA TRP A 12 -6.80 -9.24 17.72
C TRP A 12 -5.55 -8.40 17.43
N ILE A 13 -5.70 -7.09 17.17
CA ILE A 13 -4.59 -6.15 17.00
C ILE A 13 -3.70 -6.14 18.24
N ASP A 14 -4.29 -6.03 19.45
CA ASP A 14 -3.52 -6.00 20.69
C ASP A 14 -2.70 -7.27 20.92
N ALA A 15 -3.27 -8.43 20.62
CA ALA A 15 -2.60 -9.72 20.75
C ALA A 15 -1.46 -9.89 19.71
N ASN A 16 -1.56 -9.26 18.54
CA ASN A 16 -0.64 -9.43 17.41
C ASN A 16 0.29 -8.22 17.19
N ARG A 17 0.30 -7.20 18.05
CA ARG A 17 1.10 -5.97 17.89
C ARG A 17 2.56 -6.22 17.54
N HIS A 18 3.16 -7.29 18.08
CA HIS A 18 4.55 -7.67 17.88
C HIS A 18 4.85 -8.11 16.43
N ALA A 19 3.83 -8.53 15.66
CA ALA A 19 3.98 -9.02 14.30
C ALA A 19 3.99 -7.90 13.25
N PHE A 20 3.67 -6.65 13.64
CA PHE A 20 3.63 -5.50 12.75
C PHE A 20 4.96 -4.75 12.74
N ALA A 21 5.90 -5.21 11.92
CA ALA A 21 7.21 -4.60 11.77
C ALA A 21 7.36 -3.87 10.43
N PRO A 22 8.06 -2.69 10.40
CA PRO A 22 8.39 -2.02 9.15
C PRO A 22 9.23 -2.91 8.20
N PRO A 23 9.25 -2.62 6.87
CA PRO A 23 8.69 -1.46 6.18
C PRO A 23 7.20 -1.58 5.82
N VAL A 24 6.65 -2.80 5.77
CA VAL A 24 5.24 -3.09 5.46
C VAL A 24 4.64 -3.79 6.67
N ALA A 25 3.93 -3.02 7.48
CA ALA A 25 3.36 -3.51 8.73
C ALA A 25 1.88 -3.86 8.53
N ASN A 26 1.61 -4.95 7.80
CA ASN A 26 0.27 -5.49 7.56
C ASN A 26 0.21 -6.98 7.92
N LYS A 27 -0.97 -7.42 8.35
CA LYS A 27 -1.26 -8.82 8.69
C LYS A 27 -2.69 -9.17 8.32
N GLU A 28 -2.85 -10.30 7.62
CA GLU A 28 -4.16 -10.85 7.35
C GLU A 28 -4.81 -11.41 8.62
N VAL A 29 -6.10 -11.12 8.79
CA VAL A 29 -6.92 -11.65 9.90
C VAL A 29 -7.50 -13.01 9.53
N PHE A 30 -7.86 -13.20 8.26
CA PHE A 30 -8.50 -14.41 7.73
C PHE A 30 -7.72 -14.94 6.50
N PRO A 31 -6.59 -15.63 6.67
CA PRO A 31 -5.72 -16.01 5.55
C PRO A 31 -6.37 -16.98 4.56
N ASP A 32 -7.39 -17.77 5.00
CA ASP A 32 -8.10 -18.74 4.16
C ASP A 32 -9.33 -18.15 3.45
N SER A 33 -9.58 -16.83 3.59
CA SER A 33 -10.69 -16.15 2.94
C SER A 33 -10.45 -15.96 1.44
N GLU A 34 -11.51 -15.76 0.66
CA GLU A 34 -11.45 -15.24 -0.73
C GLU A 34 -11.04 -13.77 -0.80
N PHE A 35 -11.11 -13.07 0.33
CA PHE A 35 -10.67 -11.69 0.47
C PHE A 35 -9.35 -11.63 1.23
N ILE A 36 -8.52 -10.69 0.86
CA ILE A 36 -7.42 -10.20 1.69
C ILE A 36 -8.05 -9.21 2.66
N TYR A 37 -8.16 -9.61 3.92
CA TYR A 37 -8.71 -8.79 5.00
C TYR A 37 -7.57 -8.50 5.98
N GLN A 38 -6.88 -7.38 5.75
CA GLN A 38 -5.62 -7.11 6.43
C GLN A 38 -5.69 -5.87 7.31
N ILE A 39 -5.09 -5.98 8.48
CA ILE A 39 -4.81 -4.84 9.35
C ILE A 39 -3.47 -4.25 8.93
N VAL A 40 -3.42 -2.92 8.83
CA VAL A 40 -2.22 -2.17 8.47
C VAL A 40 -1.89 -1.14 9.54
N ARG A 41 -0.63 -1.11 9.97
CA ARG A 41 -0.12 -0.19 10.99
C ARG A 41 0.76 0.89 10.38
N GLY A 42 0.65 2.13 10.87
CA GLY A 42 1.64 3.17 10.66
C GLY A 42 2.70 3.23 11.78
N PRO A 43 3.86 3.87 11.54
CA PRO A 43 4.18 4.62 10.33
C PRO A 43 4.60 3.72 9.18
N ASN A 44 4.45 4.23 7.95
CA ASN A 44 5.09 3.66 6.77
C ASN A 44 6.01 4.67 6.09
N ALA A 45 6.99 4.17 5.35
CA ALA A 45 7.97 4.97 4.62
C ALA A 45 7.94 4.55 3.13
N ARG A 46 6.88 4.98 2.42
CA ARG A 46 6.62 4.59 1.03
C ARG A 46 6.39 5.82 0.16
N ASN A 47 6.84 5.74 -1.10
CA ASN A 47 6.55 6.70 -2.16
C ASN A 47 6.20 6.01 -3.49
N ASP A 48 6.02 4.70 -3.43
CA ASP A 48 5.49 3.88 -4.51
C ASP A 48 3.97 4.02 -4.58
N PHE A 49 3.43 3.85 -5.77
CA PHE A 49 2.00 3.77 -6.02
C PHE A 49 1.64 2.33 -6.35
N HIS A 50 0.83 1.71 -5.51
CA HIS A 50 0.26 0.40 -5.78
C HIS A 50 -0.87 0.53 -6.80
N ILE A 51 -1.00 -0.46 -7.66
CA ILE A 51 -2.04 -0.56 -8.68
C ILE A 51 -2.61 -1.97 -8.60
N ASP A 52 -3.74 -2.08 -7.94
CA ASP A 52 -4.49 -3.32 -7.78
C ASP A 52 -5.42 -3.54 -9.00
N PRO A 53 -5.47 -4.75 -9.58
CA PRO A 53 -6.45 -5.09 -10.61
C PRO A 53 -7.90 -5.16 -10.10
N GLY A 54 -8.12 -5.15 -8.79
CA GLY A 54 -9.41 -5.12 -8.12
C GLY A 54 -9.70 -3.79 -7.41
N ASP A 55 -10.92 -3.66 -6.89
CA ASP A 55 -11.27 -2.59 -5.97
C ASP A 55 -10.70 -2.86 -4.59
N GLU A 56 -10.21 -1.82 -3.89
CA GLU A 56 -9.74 -1.87 -2.51
C GLU A 56 -10.60 -0.98 -1.62
N ILE A 57 -10.92 -1.44 -0.43
CA ILE A 57 -11.62 -0.67 0.60
C ILE A 57 -10.65 -0.38 1.74
N PHE A 58 -10.44 0.89 2.02
CA PHE A 58 -9.71 1.37 3.19
C PHE A 58 -10.71 1.78 4.27
N TYR A 59 -10.51 1.33 5.49
CA TYR A 59 -11.26 1.79 6.66
C TYR A 59 -10.29 2.15 7.78
N GLN A 60 -10.38 3.36 8.33
CA GLN A 60 -9.50 3.80 9.40
C GLN A 60 -10.06 3.44 10.78
N LEU A 61 -9.34 2.53 11.47
CA LEU A 61 -9.68 2.06 12.81
C LEU A 61 -9.20 3.02 13.91
N ALA A 62 -8.02 3.64 13.71
CA ALA A 62 -7.46 4.62 14.63
C ALA A 62 -6.52 5.57 13.90
N GLY A 63 -6.65 6.86 14.19
CA GLY A 63 -5.88 7.94 13.59
C GLY A 63 -6.21 8.15 12.10
N ASP A 64 -5.74 9.26 11.54
CA ASP A 64 -6.02 9.66 10.16
C ASP A 64 -4.86 9.31 9.24
N ILE A 65 -5.18 9.00 7.98
CA ILE A 65 -4.18 8.80 6.92
C ILE A 65 -4.46 9.71 5.73
N THR A 66 -3.47 9.82 4.84
CA THR A 66 -3.66 10.40 3.51
C THR A 66 -3.40 9.33 2.46
N VAL A 67 -4.32 9.17 1.52
CA VAL A 67 -4.11 8.32 0.34
C VAL A 67 -3.85 9.23 -0.85
N ARG A 68 -2.62 9.21 -1.34
CA ARG A 68 -2.23 9.94 -2.55
C ARG A 68 -2.54 9.10 -3.77
N CYS A 69 -3.39 9.62 -4.64
CA CYS A 69 -3.76 8.96 -5.88
C CYS A 69 -3.17 9.66 -7.09
N ARG A 70 -2.82 8.91 -8.13
CA ARG A 70 -2.47 9.46 -9.44
C ARG A 70 -3.74 9.65 -10.26
N GLU A 71 -3.96 10.83 -10.79
CA GLU A 71 -5.11 11.12 -11.64
C GLU A 71 -4.82 10.81 -13.12
N GLU A 72 -5.84 10.38 -13.86
CA GLU A 72 -5.72 10.08 -15.30
C GLU A 72 -5.27 11.29 -16.13
N ALA A 73 -5.76 12.47 -15.81
CA ALA A 73 -5.37 13.73 -16.43
C ALA A 73 -3.92 14.16 -16.12
N GLY A 74 -3.23 13.42 -15.25
CA GLY A 74 -1.92 13.78 -14.71
C GLY A 74 -2.06 14.58 -13.42
N GLY A 75 -1.02 14.58 -12.59
CA GLY A 75 -1.06 15.19 -11.26
C GLY A 75 -1.36 14.18 -10.16
N PHE A 76 -1.46 14.68 -8.95
CA PHE A 76 -1.72 13.87 -7.75
C PHE A 76 -2.89 14.48 -6.99
N ARG A 77 -3.69 13.62 -6.39
CA ARG A 77 -4.78 13.99 -5.50
C ARG A 77 -4.57 13.32 -4.15
N ASP A 78 -4.52 14.12 -3.10
CA ASP A 78 -4.45 13.64 -1.74
C ASP A 78 -5.86 13.56 -1.14
N VAL A 79 -6.27 12.37 -0.72
CA VAL A 79 -7.54 12.12 -0.05
C VAL A 79 -7.25 11.78 1.41
N ARG A 80 -7.75 12.61 2.33
CA ARG A 80 -7.68 12.32 3.76
C ARG A 80 -8.77 11.32 4.13
N VAL A 81 -8.40 10.26 4.83
CA VAL A 81 -9.32 9.28 5.41
C VAL A 81 -9.14 9.36 6.92
N ARG A 82 -10.18 9.87 7.61
CA ARG A 82 -10.16 10.06 9.05
C ARG A 82 -10.53 8.78 9.79
N GLU A 83 -10.23 8.75 11.07
CA GLU A 83 -10.72 7.69 11.95
C GLU A 83 -12.24 7.52 11.80
N GLY A 84 -12.69 6.27 11.62
CA GLY A 84 -14.07 5.91 11.36
C GLY A 84 -14.55 6.07 9.91
N GLU A 85 -13.72 6.65 9.01
CA GLU A 85 -14.08 6.81 7.60
C GLU A 85 -13.62 5.63 6.75
N ALA A 86 -14.38 5.37 5.68
CA ALA A 86 -14.01 4.42 4.64
C ALA A 86 -13.78 5.13 3.30
N MET A 87 -12.84 4.62 2.50
CA MET A 87 -12.56 5.07 1.14
C MET A 87 -12.53 3.87 0.21
N LEU A 88 -13.20 3.98 -0.93
CA LEU A 88 -13.08 3.02 -2.03
C LEU A 88 -12.04 3.51 -3.04
N VAL A 89 -11.00 2.71 -3.25
CA VAL A 89 -10.05 2.85 -4.34
C VAL A 89 -10.48 1.91 -5.46
N ARG A 90 -10.76 2.47 -6.64
CA ARG A 90 -11.19 1.68 -7.79
C ARG A 90 -10.03 0.92 -8.40
N ALA A 91 -10.35 -0.25 -8.97
CA ALA A 91 -9.42 -1.07 -9.74
C ALA A 91 -8.58 -0.24 -10.71
N GLY A 92 -7.26 -0.48 -10.72
CA GLY A 92 -6.31 0.19 -11.60
C GLY A 92 -5.92 1.62 -11.18
N THR A 93 -6.46 2.15 -10.08
CA THR A 93 -6.08 3.48 -9.57
C THR A 93 -4.73 3.43 -8.88
N PRO A 94 -3.67 4.09 -9.41
CA PRO A 94 -2.40 4.14 -8.70
C PRO A 94 -2.54 4.97 -7.42
N HIS A 95 -2.21 4.36 -6.28
CA HIS A 95 -2.40 4.99 -4.98
C HIS A 95 -1.26 4.65 -4.01
N CYS A 96 -0.95 5.59 -3.13
CA CYS A 96 0.07 5.47 -2.08
C CYS A 96 -0.55 5.89 -0.74
N PRO A 97 -0.83 4.95 0.17
CA PRO A 97 -1.30 5.29 1.50
C PRO A 97 -0.14 5.79 2.37
N ILE A 98 -0.26 7.02 2.86
CA ILE A 98 0.71 7.67 3.75
C ILE A 98 0.14 7.59 5.16
N ARG A 99 0.80 6.79 6.00
CA ARG A 99 0.34 6.44 7.36
C ARG A 99 1.27 7.03 8.42
N PRO A 100 0.83 8.00 9.22
CA PRO A 100 1.56 8.49 10.39
C PRO A 100 1.71 7.42 11.48
N ALA A 101 2.62 7.67 12.42
CA ALA A 101 2.77 6.82 13.60
C ALA A 101 1.47 6.78 14.42
N GLY A 102 1.17 5.62 14.99
CA GLY A 102 -0.02 5.41 15.83
C GLY A 102 -1.31 5.13 15.05
N THR A 103 -1.26 5.12 13.72
CA THR A 103 -2.46 4.80 12.89
C THR A 103 -2.64 3.30 12.74
N TRP A 104 -3.91 2.89 12.71
CA TRP A 104 -4.36 1.55 12.39
C TRP A 104 -5.47 1.61 11.35
N GLY A 105 -5.38 0.81 10.32
CA GLY A 105 -6.39 0.72 9.29
C GLY A 105 -6.69 -0.73 8.93
N LEU A 106 -7.85 -0.92 8.35
CA LEU A 106 -8.27 -2.13 7.69
C LEU A 106 -8.23 -1.88 6.20
N VAL A 107 -7.65 -2.80 5.45
CA VAL A 107 -7.74 -2.85 3.98
C VAL A 107 -8.40 -4.17 3.60
N VAL A 108 -9.41 -4.06 2.75
CA VAL A 108 -10.14 -5.22 2.22
C VAL A 108 -10.05 -5.17 0.70
N GLU A 109 -9.54 -6.24 0.15
CA GLU A 109 -9.39 -6.44 -1.29
C GLU A 109 -9.66 -7.92 -1.62
N ARG A 110 -10.03 -8.23 -2.84
CA ARG A 110 -10.18 -9.63 -3.25
C ARG A 110 -8.82 -10.24 -3.58
N LYS A 111 -8.66 -11.54 -3.38
CA LYS A 111 -7.50 -12.27 -3.90
C LYS A 111 -7.47 -12.20 -5.43
N ARG A 112 -6.26 -12.15 -6.00
CA ARG A 112 -6.04 -12.03 -7.46
C ARG A 112 -6.47 -13.30 -8.17
N ARG A 113 -7.01 -13.12 -9.37
CA ARG A 113 -7.21 -14.24 -10.31
C ARG A 113 -5.85 -14.62 -10.92
N PRO A 114 -5.71 -15.83 -11.49
CA PRO A 114 -4.42 -16.29 -12.01
C PRO A 114 -3.83 -15.45 -13.15
N ASP A 115 -4.66 -14.72 -13.88
CA ASP A 115 -4.29 -13.85 -14.99
C ASP A 115 -4.12 -12.36 -14.61
N GLU A 116 -4.38 -12.02 -13.35
CA GLU A 116 -4.28 -10.66 -12.85
C GLU A 116 -2.90 -10.36 -12.27
N LEU A 117 -2.39 -9.19 -12.60
CA LEU A 117 -1.11 -8.69 -12.10
C LEU A 117 -1.32 -7.38 -11.38
N ASP A 118 -0.72 -7.27 -10.21
CA ASP A 118 -0.50 -6.00 -9.53
C ASP A 118 0.61 -5.21 -10.22
N ALA A 119 0.70 -3.94 -9.93
CA ALA A 119 1.87 -3.17 -10.28
C ALA A 119 2.28 -2.21 -9.15
N LEU A 120 3.58 -1.92 -9.07
CA LEU A 120 4.12 -0.76 -8.38
C LEU A 120 4.63 0.22 -9.41
N ALA A 121 4.34 1.51 -9.21
CA ALA A 121 4.82 2.58 -10.06
C ALA A 121 5.37 3.73 -9.22
N TRP A 122 6.35 4.44 -9.76
CA TRP A 122 6.91 5.66 -9.18
C TRP A 122 6.82 6.80 -10.17
N PHE A 123 6.52 7.98 -9.66
CA PHE A 123 6.36 9.19 -10.46
C PHE A 123 7.27 10.29 -9.96
N CYS A 124 7.77 11.10 -10.87
CA CYS A 124 8.55 12.27 -10.55
C CYS A 124 7.68 13.34 -9.86
N GLU A 125 8.00 13.69 -8.62
CA GLU A 125 7.26 14.71 -7.87
C GLU A 125 7.32 16.10 -8.53
N ARG A 126 8.37 16.39 -9.31
CA ARG A 126 8.56 17.67 -9.98
C ARG A 126 7.71 17.83 -11.25
N CYS A 127 7.57 16.78 -12.08
CA CYS A 127 6.92 16.90 -13.39
C CYS A 127 5.89 15.81 -13.68
N GLY A 128 5.62 14.91 -12.73
CA GLY A 128 4.62 13.83 -12.86
C GLY A 128 4.99 12.73 -13.86
N HIS A 129 6.19 12.76 -14.45
CA HIS A 129 6.64 11.70 -15.37
C HIS A 129 6.79 10.38 -14.62
N GLU A 130 6.33 9.26 -15.22
CA GLU A 130 6.55 7.93 -14.66
C GLU A 130 8.04 7.60 -14.72
N LEU A 131 8.61 7.26 -13.55
CA LEU A 131 10.02 6.91 -13.41
C LEU A 131 10.26 5.43 -13.67
N TYR A 132 9.42 4.60 -13.06
CA TYR A 132 9.53 3.15 -13.13
C TYR A 132 8.16 2.52 -12.87
N ARG A 133 7.91 1.39 -13.48
CA ARG A 133 6.76 0.53 -13.22
C ARG A 133 7.18 -0.92 -13.29
N GLU A 134 6.72 -1.71 -12.33
CA GLU A 134 6.89 -3.15 -12.35
C GLU A 134 5.56 -3.85 -12.12
N ARG A 135 5.27 -4.85 -12.93
CA ARG A 135 4.10 -5.74 -12.78
C ARG A 135 4.55 -7.06 -12.19
N PHE A 136 3.76 -7.61 -11.29
CA PHE A 136 4.07 -8.87 -10.62
C PHE A 136 2.78 -9.65 -10.29
N ALA A 137 2.91 -10.98 -10.19
CA ALA A 137 1.85 -11.81 -9.65
C ALA A 137 1.89 -11.71 -8.12
N CYS A 138 0.80 -11.20 -7.52
CA CYS A 138 0.74 -10.98 -6.09
C CYS A 138 0.29 -12.25 -5.36
N ALA A 139 1.25 -13.08 -4.94
CA ALA A 139 1.01 -14.26 -4.10
C ALA A 139 1.23 -13.96 -2.61
N ASP A 140 2.18 -13.08 -2.30
CA ASP A 140 2.50 -12.60 -0.95
C ASP A 140 2.82 -11.11 -1.03
N ILE A 141 1.80 -10.30 -0.73
CA ILE A 141 1.87 -8.84 -0.89
C ILE A 141 3.00 -8.21 -0.06
N GLU A 142 3.26 -8.72 1.16
CA GLU A 142 4.31 -8.17 2.03
C GLU A 142 5.70 -8.37 1.41
N ARG A 143 6.00 -9.61 0.99
CA ARG A 143 7.31 -9.99 0.48
C ARG A 143 7.61 -9.39 -0.89
N GLU A 144 6.63 -9.42 -1.79
CA GLU A 144 6.80 -8.97 -3.17
C GLU A 144 6.93 -7.46 -3.25
N LEU A 145 6.08 -6.72 -2.55
CA LEU A 145 6.20 -5.27 -2.48
C LEU A 145 7.55 -4.84 -1.90
N LYS A 146 7.96 -5.46 -0.80
CA LYS A 146 9.24 -5.14 -0.16
C LYS A 146 10.41 -5.30 -1.12
N ALA A 147 10.49 -6.43 -1.82
CA ALA A 147 11.60 -6.71 -2.75
C ALA A 147 11.68 -5.70 -3.91
N ILE A 148 10.51 -5.30 -4.46
CA ILE A 148 10.44 -4.32 -5.55
C ILE A 148 10.82 -2.92 -5.06
N ILE A 149 10.32 -2.51 -3.89
CA ILE A 149 10.62 -1.21 -3.27
C ILE A 149 12.11 -1.09 -2.97
N GLU A 150 12.72 -2.11 -2.36
CA GLU A 150 14.16 -2.12 -2.04
C GLU A 150 15.02 -2.01 -3.32
N ARG A 151 14.69 -2.75 -4.38
CA ARG A 151 15.38 -2.68 -5.66
C ARG A 151 15.27 -1.28 -6.30
N PHE A 152 14.10 -0.67 -6.29
CA PHE A 152 13.92 0.69 -6.79
C PHE A 152 14.72 1.70 -5.96
N ASN A 153 14.64 1.62 -4.64
CA ASN A 153 15.33 2.54 -3.74
C ASN A 153 16.86 2.47 -3.87
N ALA A 154 17.41 1.28 -4.09
CA ALA A 154 18.85 1.07 -4.27
C ALA A 154 19.38 1.62 -5.61
N SER A 155 18.50 1.90 -6.59
CA SER A 155 18.91 2.29 -7.95
C SER A 155 18.65 3.78 -8.21
N GLU A 156 19.69 4.63 -8.10
CA GLU A 156 19.56 6.05 -8.48
C GLU A 156 19.13 6.24 -9.95
N PRO A 157 19.62 5.46 -10.92
CA PRO A 157 19.12 5.54 -12.29
C PRO A 157 17.61 5.37 -12.42
N LEU A 158 16.98 4.42 -11.69
CA LEU A 158 15.53 4.24 -11.68
C LEU A 158 14.80 5.41 -11.03
N ARG A 159 15.42 6.05 -10.04
CA ARG A 159 14.88 7.22 -9.34
C ARG A 159 15.11 8.54 -10.09
N THR A 160 15.95 8.53 -11.13
CA THR A 160 16.26 9.74 -11.91
C THR A 160 15.26 9.92 -13.04
N CYS A 161 14.56 11.06 -13.02
CA CYS A 161 13.58 11.40 -14.05
C CYS A 161 14.22 11.58 -15.44
N GLY A 162 13.81 10.77 -16.40
CA GLY A 162 14.24 10.88 -17.80
C GLY A 162 13.86 12.24 -18.43
N LYS A 163 12.77 12.87 -17.97
CA LYS A 163 12.26 14.12 -18.52
C LYS A 163 12.89 15.38 -17.93
N CYS A 164 12.98 15.49 -16.60
CA CYS A 164 13.42 16.72 -15.94
C CYS A 164 14.70 16.57 -15.12
N ARG A 165 15.28 15.38 -15.08
CA ARG A 165 16.53 15.03 -14.38
C ARG A 165 16.47 15.16 -12.86
N ALA A 166 15.29 15.39 -12.28
CA ALA A 166 15.11 15.32 -10.84
C ALA A 166 15.26 13.88 -10.33
N VAL A 167 15.91 13.72 -9.19
CA VAL A 167 16.06 12.41 -8.53
C VAL A 167 15.00 12.31 -7.44
N LEU A 168 14.19 11.26 -7.45
CA LEU A 168 13.23 10.97 -6.39
C LEU A 168 13.99 10.52 -5.14
N PRO A 169 13.82 11.19 -3.98
CA PRO A 169 14.51 10.78 -2.77
C PRO A 169 13.98 9.45 -2.23
N VAL A 170 14.84 8.69 -1.59
CA VAL A 170 14.42 7.51 -0.81
C VAL A 170 13.70 8.00 0.44
N PRO A 171 12.51 7.47 0.78
CA PRO A 171 11.80 7.87 1.99
C PRO A 171 12.63 7.64 3.25
N ALA A 172 12.59 8.58 4.20
CA ALA A 172 13.25 8.42 5.48
C ALA A 172 12.66 7.20 6.24
N GLY A 173 13.53 6.30 6.71
CA GLY A 173 13.13 5.06 7.39
C GLY A 173 12.81 3.88 6.46
N ALA A 174 12.89 4.04 5.14
CA ALA A 174 12.97 2.90 4.24
C ALA A 174 14.36 2.27 4.38
N SER A 175 14.41 0.98 4.69
CA SER A 175 15.67 0.24 4.70
C SER A 175 16.31 0.30 3.30
N ALA A 176 17.59 0.58 3.25
CA ALA A 176 18.38 0.43 2.04
C ALA A 176 18.64 -1.06 1.78
#